data_870216c72002521ebbc860e676bffdb4
#
_entry.id   870216c72002521ebbc860e676bffdb4
#
_cell.length_a   1.000
_cell.length_b   1.000
_cell.length_c   1.000
_cell.angle_alpha   90.00
_cell.angle_beta   90.00
_cell.angle_gamma   90.00
#
_symmetry.space_group_name_H-M   'P 1'
#
loop_
_entity.id
_entity.type
_entity.pdbx_description
1 polymer ?
#
loop_
_entity_poly.entity_id
_entity_poly.type
_entity_poly.pdbx_seq_one_letter_code
_entity_poly.pdbx_strand_id
1 'polypeptide(L)'
;MELLVLGREEVEALLDPDELLAALADGFIALSAGTVQAPARVALGAAGTGHLLVKPAWIAGHPMAVKLVSTFPGNRDRGMPTIQAVIALVDALTGTPLAIMDGSHITAMRTAAGAALSARCLARADARVLAIVGAGVQGLAHLQLLPRVRGITEIRVASRRFADAQALAARDARAQGVASIRDAVRGADVVCLCTTADTPVIEGDWLAPGAHVTSVGYAPPGGELPPEVVRHALLAVESRLSFEPPPAGCAELAGRDPALGIELGELLAGRAPGRSSDTAITAYKSMGHAMEDLVVADLVYRRAREVGAGRSVRL
;
A
#
# COMPACT_ATOMS: atom_id res chain seq x y z
N MET A 1 1.02 33.80 7.90
CA MET A 1 1.45 32.62 7.16
C MET A 1 0.22 32.02 6.49
N GLU A 2 0.31 31.66 5.21
CA GLU A 2 -0.81 31.00 4.51
C GLU A 2 -0.55 29.49 4.46
N LEU A 3 -1.55 28.72 4.85
CA LEU A 3 -1.55 27.26 4.85
C LEU A 3 -2.65 26.76 3.91
N LEU A 4 -2.30 25.90 2.94
CA LEU A 4 -3.29 25.25 2.09
C LEU A 4 -3.92 24.06 2.82
N VAL A 5 -5.24 23.99 2.83
CA VAL A 5 -6.00 22.86 3.39
C VAL A 5 -6.73 22.14 2.26
N LEU A 6 -6.49 20.82 2.16
CA LEU A 6 -7.10 19.94 1.15
C LEU A 6 -7.86 18.83 1.86
N GLY A 7 -9.17 18.83 1.69
CA GLY A 7 -10.04 17.76 2.17
C GLY A 7 -9.95 16.51 1.28
N ARG A 8 -10.72 15.49 1.65
CA ARG A 8 -10.72 14.21 0.93
C ARG A 8 -11.15 14.36 -0.54
N GLU A 9 -12.19 15.13 -0.79
CA GLU A 9 -12.73 15.29 -2.15
C GLU A 9 -11.73 15.96 -3.09
N GLU A 10 -11.01 16.99 -2.60
CA GLU A 10 -9.97 17.63 -3.39
C GLU A 10 -8.78 16.69 -3.62
N VAL A 11 -8.36 15.92 -2.62
CA VAL A 11 -7.27 14.93 -2.77
C VAL A 11 -7.66 13.85 -3.79
N GLU A 12 -8.88 13.34 -3.74
CA GLU A 12 -9.40 12.35 -4.70
C GLU A 12 -9.43 12.91 -6.14
N ALA A 13 -9.88 14.15 -6.31
CA ALA A 13 -9.98 14.79 -7.63
C ALA A 13 -8.61 15.14 -8.24
N LEU A 14 -7.60 15.40 -7.42
CA LEU A 14 -6.26 15.82 -7.84
C LEU A 14 -5.29 14.65 -8.07
N LEU A 15 -5.62 13.45 -7.60
CA LEU A 15 -4.72 12.31 -7.65
C LEU A 15 -4.99 11.45 -8.88
N ASP A 16 -4.26 11.72 -9.98
CA ASP A 16 -4.25 10.86 -11.15
C ASP A 16 -3.53 9.53 -10.87
N PRO A 17 -4.14 8.37 -11.18
CA PRO A 17 -3.56 7.07 -10.89
C PRO A 17 -2.24 6.77 -11.63
N ASP A 18 -2.04 7.27 -12.83
CA ASP A 18 -0.84 6.99 -13.62
C ASP A 18 0.33 7.87 -13.14
N GLU A 19 0.04 9.14 -12.79
CA GLU A 19 1.02 10.02 -12.13
C GLU A 19 1.40 9.50 -10.74
N LEU A 20 0.45 8.95 -9.99
CA LEU A 20 0.70 8.29 -8.72
C LEU A 20 1.67 7.12 -8.86
N LEU A 21 1.46 6.24 -9.85
CA LEU A 21 2.35 5.09 -10.10
C LEU A 21 3.75 5.56 -10.50
N ALA A 22 3.87 6.61 -11.32
CA ALA A 22 5.15 7.17 -11.72
C ALA A 22 5.90 7.78 -10.53
N ALA A 23 5.26 8.65 -9.76
CA ALA A 23 5.87 9.30 -8.60
C ALA A 23 6.33 8.29 -7.53
N LEU A 24 5.52 7.24 -7.29
CA LEU A 24 5.91 6.18 -6.36
C LEU A 24 7.06 5.31 -6.88
N ALA A 25 7.12 5.04 -8.18
CA ALA A 25 8.25 4.31 -8.76
C ALA A 25 9.57 5.06 -8.51
N ASP A 26 9.59 6.37 -8.76
CA ASP A 26 10.76 7.22 -8.49
C ASP A 26 11.09 7.26 -6.99
N GLY A 27 10.07 7.36 -6.13
CA GLY A 27 10.22 7.33 -4.69
C GLY A 27 10.83 6.02 -4.16
N PHE A 28 10.38 4.87 -4.65
CA PHE A 28 10.97 3.57 -4.29
C PHE A 28 12.42 3.43 -4.80
N ILE A 29 12.72 3.91 -6.00
CA ILE A 29 14.10 3.95 -6.52
C ILE A 29 15.00 4.80 -5.60
N ALA A 30 14.53 5.98 -5.19
CA ALA A 30 15.24 6.85 -4.27
C ALA A 30 15.42 6.20 -2.89
N LEU A 31 14.39 5.47 -2.39
CA LEU A 31 14.46 4.75 -1.13
C LEU A 31 15.56 3.69 -1.14
N SER A 32 15.57 2.82 -2.16
CA SER A 32 16.59 1.78 -2.31
C SER A 32 17.97 2.33 -2.71
N ALA A 33 18.07 3.58 -3.14
CA ALA A 33 19.33 4.28 -3.34
C ALA A 33 19.88 4.92 -2.04
N GLY A 34 19.14 4.87 -0.93
CA GLY A 34 19.53 5.45 0.35
C GLY A 34 19.45 6.98 0.39
N THR A 35 18.73 7.63 -0.54
CA THR A 35 18.61 9.09 -0.61
C THR A 35 17.40 9.65 0.14
N VAL A 36 16.60 8.78 0.74
CA VAL A 36 15.43 9.13 1.53
C VAL A 36 15.79 9.23 3.01
N GLN A 37 15.49 10.34 3.64
CA GLN A 37 15.52 10.48 5.09
C GLN A 37 14.12 10.20 5.64
N ALA A 38 13.95 9.05 6.27
CA ALA A 38 12.70 8.65 6.90
C ALA A 38 13.04 7.83 8.16
N PRO A 39 13.17 8.50 9.32
CA PRO A 39 13.40 7.81 10.58
C PRO A 39 12.27 6.84 10.89
N ALA A 40 12.55 5.83 11.72
CA ALA A 40 11.56 4.86 12.15
C ALA A 40 10.31 5.55 12.71
N ARG A 41 9.15 5.01 12.35
CA ARG A 41 7.85 5.55 12.82
C ARG A 41 7.78 5.53 14.35
N VAL A 42 7.26 6.61 14.93
CA VAL A 42 6.96 6.67 16.36
C VAL A 42 5.53 6.22 16.59
N ALA A 43 5.35 5.32 17.55
CA ALA A 43 4.03 4.81 17.92
C ALA A 43 3.63 5.31 19.30
N LEU A 44 2.43 5.88 19.41
CA LEU A 44 1.80 6.28 20.66
C LEU A 44 0.55 5.42 20.86
N GLY A 45 0.58 4.54 21.87
CA GLY A 45 -0.57 3.68 22.20
C GLY A 45 -1.60 4.42 23.06
N ALA A 46 -2.87 4.35 22.68
CA ALA A 46 -4.00 4.70 23.53
C ALA A 46 -4.53 3.42 24.19
N ALA A 47 -4.21 3.24 25.46
CA ALA A 47 -4.37 1.98 26.22
C ALA A 47 -5.67 1.20 25.87
N GLY A 48 -5.51 0.05 25.22
CA GLY A 48 -6.59 -0.89 24.87
C GLY A 48 -7.56 -0.43 23.77
N THR A 49 -7.41 0.79 23.19
CA THR A 49 -8.36 1.32 22.21
C THR A 49 -7.79 1.47 20.82
N GLY A 50 -6.49 1.81 20.68
CA GLY A 50 -5.85 2.04 19.41
C GLY A 50 -4.48 2.66 19.53
N HIS A 51 -3.94 3.18 18.43
CA HIS A 51 -2.63 3.84 18.40
C HIS A 51 -2.58 4.94 17.32
N LEU A 52 -1.64 5.88 17.53
CA LEU A 52 -1.25 6.90 16.57
C LEU A 52 0.20 6.61 16.13
N LEU A 53 0.44 6.64 14.83
CA LEU A 53 1.79 6.60 14.26
C LEU A 53 2.14 7.98 13.70
N VAL A 54 3.37 8.41 13.95
CA VAL A 54 3.99 9.61 13.36
C VAL A 54 5.06 9.15 12.38
N LYS A 55 4.94 9.58 11.11
CA LYS A 55 5.78 9.11 10.01
C LYS A 55 6.36 10.28 9.24
N PRO A 56 7.53 10.79 9.64
CA PRO A 56 8.22 11.84 8.88
C PRO A 56 9.01 11.26 7.71
N ALA A 57 9.14 12.05 6.64
CA ALA A 57 10.03 11.75 5.52
C ALA A 57 10.50 13.02 4.81
N TRP A 58 11.68 12.93 4.19
CA TRP A 58 12.22 13.94 3.30
C TRP A 58 13.09 13.31 2.20
N ILE A 59 12.99 13.89 1.01
CA ILE A 59 13.84 13.61 -0.14
C ILE A 59 14.31 14.96 -0.70
N ALA A 60 15.56 15.06 -1.11
CA ALA A 60 16.08 16.29 -1.73
C ALA A 60 15.22 16.70 -2.94
N GLY A 61 14.87 17.97 -3.03
CA GLY A 61 13.99 18.49 -4.09
C GLY A 61 12.48 18.43 -3.77
N HIS A 62 12.10 17.83 -2.65
CA HIS A 62 10.71 17.75 -2.17
C HIS A 62 10.54 18.56 -0.86
N PRO A 63 9.30 18.93 -0.49
CA PRO A 63 9.01 19.39 0.86
C PRO A 63 9.30 18.29 1.90
N MET A 64 9.40 18.65 3.17
CA MET A 64 9.33 17.67 4.25
C MET A 64 7.88 17.27 4.48
N ALA A 65 7.62 16.00 4.75
CA ALA A 65 6.28 15.51 5.07
C ALA A 65 6.23 14.86 6.45
N VAL A 66 5.10 15.02 7.14
CA VAL A 66 4.77 14.27 8.34
C VAL A 66 3.35 13.74 8.20
N LYS A 67 3.20 12.42 8.21
CA LYS A 67 1.88 11.79 8.34
C LYS A 67 1.60 11.45 9.80
N LEU A 68 0.44 11.87 10.26
CA LEU A 68 -0.21 11.39 11.48
C LEU A 68 -1.29 10.38 11.05
N VAL A 69 -1.17 9.12 11.46
CA VAL A 69 -2.16 8.10 11.14
C VAL A 69 -2.57 7.35 12.40
N SER A 70 -3.87 7.33 12.67
CA SER A 70 -4.45 6.61 13.78
C SER A 70 -5.13 5.34 13.33
N THR A 71 -5.04 4.29 14.18
CA THR A 71 -5.75 3.02 13.99
C THR A 71 -6.53 2.70 15.26
N PHE A 72 -7.84 2.74 15.15
CA PHE A 72 -8.78 2.48 16.22
C PHE A 72 -9.81 1.42 15.77
N PRO A 73 -9.57 0.13 16.05
CA PRO A 73 -10.43 -0.97 15.58
C PRO A 73 -11.90 -0.84 15.99
N GLY A 74 -12.16 -0.34 17.21
CA GLY A 74 -13.51 -0.11 17.74
C GLY A 74 -14.33 0.98 17.03
N ASN A 75 -13.72 1.73 16.10
CA ASN A 75 -14.44 2.72 15.29
C ASN A 75 -15.46 2.08 14.36
N ARG A 76 -15.24 0.82 13.95
CA ARG A 76 -16.20 0.07 13.13
C ARG A 76 -17.58 0.01 13.78
N ASP A 77 -17.63 -0.24 15.08
CA ASP A 77 -18.89 -0.36 15.84
C ASP A 77 -19.61 1.00 16.01
N ARG A 78 -18.87 2.09 15.75
CA ARG A 78 -19.36 3.47 15.80
C ARG A 78 -19.66 4.04 14.40
N GLY A 79 -19.57 3.23 13.34
CA GLY A 79 -19.76 3.68 11.97
C GLY A 79 -18.68 4.64 11.46
N MET A 80 -17.50 4.68 12.13
CA MET A 80 -16.37 5.52 11.76
C MET A 80 -15.25 4.71 11.10
N PRO A 81 -14.39 5.35 10.25
CA PRO A 81 -13.22 4.68 9.70
C PRO A 81 -12.27 4.19 10.80
N THR A 82 -11.79 2.95 10.66
CA THR A 82 -10.80 2.37 11.56
C THR A 82 -9.44 3.07 11.46
N ILE A 83 -9.08 3.51 10.26
CA ILE A 83 -7.85 4.24 9.95
C ILE A 83 -8.23 5.66 9.52
N GLN A 84 -7.60 6.65 10.14
CA GLN A 84 -7.74 8.06 9.80
C GLN A 84 -6.36 8.68 9.76
N ALA A 85 -6.10 9.56 8.79
CA ALA A 85 -4.80 10.16 8.63
C ALA A 85 -4.85 11.60 8.13
N VAL A 86 -3.85 12.37 8.55
CA VAL A 86 -3.55 13.72 8.05
C VAL A 86 -2.09 13.76 7.66
N ILE A 87 -1.78 14.45 6.55
CA ILE A 87 -0.40 14.72 6.12
C ILE A 87 -0.17 16.22 6.12
N ALA A 88 0.92 16.65 6.78
CA ALA A 88 1.43 18.01 6.72
C ALA A 88 2.67 18.08 5.84
N LEU A 89 2.77 19.13 5.00
CA LEU A 89 3.94 19.47 4.21
C LEU A 89 4.57 20.76 4.74
N VAL A 90 5.91 20.76 4.76
CA VAL A 90 6.73 21.87 5.23
C VAL A 90 7.81 22.16 4.20
N ASP A 91 8.00 23.41 3.83
CA ASP A 91 9.08 23.84 2.95
C ASP A 91 10.46 23.49 3.53
N ALA A 92 11.26 22.76 2.76
CA ALA A 92 12.51 22.22 3.25
C ALA A 92 13.64 23.27 3.38
N LEU A 93 13.47 24.47 2.80
CA LEU A 93 14.46 25.56 2.87
C LEU A 93 14.16 26.53 4.02
N THR A 94 12.87 26.81 4.24
CA THR A 94 12.45 27.87 5.16
C THR A 94 11.78 27.35 6.42
N GLY A 95 11.38 26.07 6.45
CA GLY A 95 10.56 25.50 7.53
C GLY A 95 9.11 25.99 7.53
N THR A 96 8.67 26.69 6.49
CA THR A 96 7.31 27.22 6.41
C THR A 96 6.31 26.09 6.16
N PRO A 97 5.26 25.93 6.99
CA PRO A 97 4.15 25.02 6.69
C PRO A 97 3.47 25.40 5.37
N LEU A 98 3.34 24.42 4.45
CA LEU A 98 2.81 24.61 3.11
C LEU A 98 1.34 24.14 3.02
N ALA A 99 1.07 22.94 3.52
CA ALA A 99 -0.25 22.33 3.40
C ALA A 99 -0.54 21.34 4.53
N ILE A 100 -1.84 21.15 4.79
CA ILE A 100 -2.40 20.02 5.53
C ILE A 100 -3.47 19.39 4.64
N MET A 101 -3.44 18.04 4.50
CA MET A 101 -4.36 17.34 3.62
C MET A 101 -4.87 16.02 4.18
N ASP A 102 -5.96 15.50 3.64
CA ASP A 102 -6.44 14.14 3.94
C ASP A 102 -5.35 13.13 3.61
N GLY A 103 -4.92 12.41 4.62
CA GLY A 103 -3.95 11.33 4.50
C GLY A 103 -4.59 9.96 4.33
N SER A 104 -5.90 9.84 4.53
CA SER A 104 -6.59 8.55 4.50
C SER A 104 -6.73 8.03 3.08
N HIS A 105 -7.16 8.89 2.14
CA HIS A 105 -7.21 8.53 0.72
C HIS A 105 -5.81 8.29 0.15
N ILE A 106 -4.86 9.18 0.45
CA ILE A 106 -3.45 8.99 0.07
C ILE A 106 -2.93 7.63 0.56
N THR A 107 -3.19 7.29 1.84
CA THR A 107 -2.76 5.99 2.41
C THR A 107 -3.36 4.80 1.65
N ALA A 108 -4.63 4.87 1.26
CA ALA A 108 -5.27 3.81 0.50
C ALA A 108 -4.63 3.64 -0.89
N MET A 109 -4.51 4.73 -1.62
CA MET A 109 -4.05 4.72 -3.01
C MET A 109 -2.56 4.40 -3.12
N ARG A 110 -1.67 4.98 -2.27
CA ARG A 110 -0.23 4.70 -2.32
C ARG A 110 0.10 3.25 -1.96
N THR A 111 -0.69 2.63 -1.06
CA THR A 111 -0.51 1.23 -0.69
C THR A 111 -0.84 0.29 -1.86
N ALA A 112 -1.97 0.50 -2.50
CA ALA A 112 -2.36 -0.27 -3.69
C ALA A 112 -1.42 0.00 -4.89
N ALA A 113 -0.88 1.22 -5.01
CA ALA A 113 0.08 1.55 -6.05
C ALA A 113 1.43 0.83 -5.84
N GLY A 114 1.92 0.70 -4.60
CA GLY A 114 3.09 -0.14 -4.28
C GLY A 114 2.86 -1.60 -4.67
N ALA A 115 1.68 -2.15 -4.35
CA ALA A 115 1.29 -3.49 -4.79
C ALA A 115 1.19 -3.61 -6.33
N ALA A 116 0.65 -2.61 -7.01
CA ALA A 116 0.59 -2.58 -8.47
C ALA A 116 2.00 -2.52 -9.10
N LEU A 117 2.89 -1.70 -8.56
CA LEU A 117 4.30 -1.62 -9.00
C LEU A 117 5.03 -2.96 -8.81
N SER A 118 4.81 -3.65 -7.69
CA SER A 118 5.37 -4.98 -7.48
C SER A 118 4.83 -5.98 -8.50
N ALA A 119 3.52 -5.96 -8.80
CA ALA A 119 2.93 -6.78 -9.83
C ALA A 119 3.48 -6.44 -11.23
N ARG A 120 3.74 -5.15 -11.52
CA ARG A 120 4.41 -4.71 -12.77
C ARG A 120 5.80 -5.33 -12.93
N CYS A 121 6.55 -5.48 -11.84
CA CYS A 121 7.89 -6.07 -11.86
C CYS A 121 7.88 -7.59 -11.82
N LEU A 122 6.96 -8.21 -11.07
CA LEU A 122 7.06 -9.60 -10.65
C LEU A 122 5.92 -10.51 -11.11
N ALA A 123 4.73 -10.01 -11.45
CA ALA A 123 3.70 -10.85 -12.05
C ALA A 123 4.08 -11.22 -13.49
N ARG A 124 3.62 -12.38 -13.96
CA ARG A 124 3.82 -12.79 -15.36
C ARG A 124 3.25 -11.74 -16.32
N ALA A 125 3.87 -11.57 -17.47
CA ALA A 125 3.44 -10.61 -18.47
C ALA A 125 2.04 -10.93 -19.05
N ASP A 126 1.69 -12.21 -19.12
CA ASP A 126 0.42 -12.74 -19.61
C ASP A 126 -0.66 -12.87 -18.52
N ALA A 127 -0.43 -12.34 -17.31
CA ALA A 127 -1.39 -12.39 -16.20
C ALA A 127 -2.76 -11.79 -16.59
N ARG A 128 -3.85 -12.54 -16.35
CA ARG A 128 -5.23 -12.22 -16.73
C ARG A 128 -6.22 -12.25 -15.57
N VAL A 129 -5.95 -13.07 -14.56
CA VAL A 129 -6.87 -13.32 -13.44
C VAL A 129 -6.32 -12.68 -12.17
N LEU A 130 -7.09 -11.75 -11.60
CA LEU A 130 -6.79 -11.08 -10.34
C LEU A 130 -7.74 -11.58 -9.25
N ALA A 131 -7.20 -12.05 -8.13
CA ALA A 131 -7.96 -12.30 -6.91
C ALA A 131 -7.72 -11.19 -5.87
N ILE A 132 -8.78 -10.62 -5.31
CA ILE A 132 -8.74 -9.64 -4.22
C ILE A 132 -9.38 -10.28 -2.99
N VAL A 133 -8.60 -10.49 -1.95
CA VAL A 133 -9.04 -11.03 -0.66
C VAL A 133 -9.14 -9.87 0.34
N GLY A 134 -10.39 -9.50 0.66
CA GLY A 134 -10.71 -8.32 1.48
C GLY A 134 -11.42 -7.23 0.67
N ALA A 135 -12.67 -6.93 1.04
CA ALA A 135 -13.53 -5.98 0.34
C ALA A 135 -13.65 -4.63 1.07
N GLY A 136 -12.59 -4.20 1.76
CA GLY A 136 -12.49 -2.92 2.42
C GLY A 136 -11.87 -1.83 1.53
N VAL A 137 -11.40 -0.75 2.18
CA VAL A 137 -10.76 0.39 1.51
C VAL A 137 -9.57 -0.05 0.65
N GLN A 138 -8.73 -0.97 1.14
CA GLN A 138 -7.60 -1.50 0.37
C GLN A 138 -8.08 -2.35 -0.82
N GLY A 139 -9.09 -3.20 -0.65
CA GLY A 139 -9.66 -3.97 -1.76
C GLY A 139 -10.14 -3.07 -2.90
N LEU A 140 -10.80 -1.93 -2.58
CA LEU A 140 -11.25 -0.96 -3.57
C LEU A 140 -10.06 -0.29 -4.29
N ALA A 141 -9.04 0.14 -3.57
CA ALA A 141 -7.85 0.75 -4.17
C ALA A 141 -7.08 -0.23 -5.07
N HIS A 142 -6.98 -1.51 -4.67
CA HIS A 142 -6.37 -2.56 -5.50
C HIS A 142 -7.20 -2.85 -6.76
N LEU A 143 -8.54 -2.86 -6.67
CA LEU A 143 -9.43 -3.00 -7.82
C LEU A 143 -9.19 -1.90 -8.87
N GLN A 144 -8.88 -0.68 -8.42
CA GLN A 144 -8.62 0.47 -9.30
C GLN A 144 -7.23 0.44 -9.94
N LEU A 145 -6.20 -0.05 -9.24
CA LEU A 145 -4.80 0.13 -9.65
C LEU A 145 -4.15 -1.11 -10.27
N LEU A 146 -4.46 -2.33 -9.81
CA LEU A 146 -3.83 -3.54 -10.36
C LEU A 146 -4.11 -3.77 -11.85
N PRO A 147 -5.33 -3.52 -12.36
CA PRO A 147 -5.61 -3.67 -13.78
C PRO A 147 -4.88 -2.68 -14.70
N ARG A 148 -4.28 -1.62 -14.15
CA ARG A 148 -3.48 -0.65 -14.91
C ARG A 148 -2.09 -1.17 -15.30
N VAL A 149 -1.59 -2.16 -14.57
CA VAL A 149 -0.21 -2.66 -14.76
C VAL A 149 -0.15 -4.03 -15.43
N ARG A 150 -1.28 -4.72 -15.56
CA ARG A 150 -1.41 -6.02 -16.24
C ARG A 150 -2.73 -6.08 -17.01
N GLY A 151 -2.75 -6.91 -18.04
CA GLY A 151 -3.92 -7.10 -18.91
C GLY A 151 -5.04 -7.92 -18.27
N ILE A 152 -5.47 -7.54 -17.07
CA ILE A 152 -6.48 -8.26 -16.29
C ILE A 152 -7.82 -8.24 -17.00
N THR A 153 -8.38 -9.42 -17.21
CA THR A 153 -9.69 -9.64 -17.86
C THR A 153 -10.72 -10.24 -16.92
N GLU A 154 -10.29 -10.86 -15.82
CA GLU A 154 -11.15 -11.46 -14.80
C GLU A 154 -10.69 -11.02 -13.40
N ILE A 155 -11.64 -10.60 -12.56
CA ILE A 155 -11.37 -10.19 -11.18
C ILE A 155 -12.31 -10.96 -10.25
N ARG A 156 -11.73 -11.65 -9.28
CA ARG A 156 -12.47 -12.39 -8.25
C ARG A 156 -12.29 -11.68 -6.91
N VAL A 157 -13.38 -11.30 -6.30
CA VAL A 157 -13.37 -10.65 -4.98
C VAL A 157 -13.93 -11.60 -3.95
N ALA A 158 -13.15 -11.88 -2.91
CA ALA A 158 -13.59 -12.66 -1.75
C ALA A 158 -13.42 -11.87 -0.46
N SER A 159 -14.33 -12.06 0.48
CA SER A 159 -14.31 -11.41 1.79
C SER A 159 -15.00 -12.29 2.81
N ARG A 160 -14.68 -12.08 4.09
CA ARG A 160 -15.37 -12.79 5.20
C ARG A 160 -16.90 -12.67 5.13
N ARG A 161 -17.42 -11.52 4.67
CA ARG A 161 -18.84 -11.34 4.36
C ARG A 161 -19.01 -11.29 2.85
N PHE A 162 -19.73 -12.26 2.31
CA PHE A 162 -19.95 -12.36 0.85
C PHE A 162 -20.62 -11.11 0.27
N ALA A 163 -21.57 -10.50 1.00
CA ALA A 163 -22.21 -9.27 0.57
C ALA A 163 -21.23 -8.12 0.31
N ASP A 164 -20.15 -8.01 1.12
CA ASP A 164 -19.12 -6.99 0.90
C ASP A 164 -18.31 -7.30 -0.39
N ALA A 165 -18.04 -8.58 -0.66
CA ALA A 165 -17.37 -9.00 -1.87
C ALA A 165 -18.22 -8.67 -3.12
N GLN A 166 -19.52 -8.94 -3.07
CA GLN A 166 -20.46 -8.57 -4.13
C GLN A 166 -20.53 -7.05 -4.35
N ALA A 167 -20.62 -6.27 -3.27
CA ALA A 167 -20.68 -4.82 -3.33
C ALA A 167 -19.40 -4.20 -3.95
N LEU A 168 -18.22 -4.75 -3.62
CA LEU A 168 -16.97 -4.32 -4.24
C LEU A 168 -16.91 -4.75 -5.71
N ALA A 169 -17.25 -5.99 -6.03
CA ALA A 169 -17.23 -6.50 -7.40
C ALA A 169 -18.15 -5.70 -8.34
N ALA A 170 -19.28 -5.21 -7.85
CA ALA A 170 -20.18 -4.37 -8.64
C ALA A 170 -19.56 -3.04 -9.15
N ARG A 171 -18.36 -2.69 -8.70
CA ARG A 171 -17.63 -1.48 -9.13
C ARG A 171 -16.83 -1.65 -10.44
N ASP A 172 -16.65 -2.89 -10.92
CA ASP A 172 -15.92 -3.18 -12.17
C ASP A 172 -16.61 -4.32 -12.92
N ALA A 173 -16.89 -4.13 -14.19
CA ALA A 173 -17.61 -5.10 -15.02
C ALA A 173 -16.86 -6.44 -15.20
N ARG A 174 -15.55 -6.48 -14.97
CA ARG A 174 -14.71 -7.69 -15.01
C ARG A 174 -14.75 -8.48 -13.69
N ALA A 175 -15.31 -7.88 -12.63
CA ALA A 175 -15.25 -8.41 -11.28
C ALA A 175 -16.50 -9.20 -10.91
N GLN A 176 -16.29 -10.29 -10.16
CA GLN A 176 -17.34 -11.08 -9.54
C GLN A 176 -17.05 -11.34 -8.07
N GLY A 177 -18.08 -11.27 -7.23
CA GLY A 177 -18.00 -11.71 -5.84
C GLY A 177 -17.97 -13.23 -5.77
N VAL A 178 -16.99 -13.77 -5.02
CA VAL A 178 -16.82 -15.23 -4.82
C VAL A 178 -17.00 -15.53 -3.34
N ALA A 179 -17.79 -16.55 -3.02
CA ALA A 179 -18.13 -16.88 -1.64
C ALA A 179 -16.96 -17.48 -0.83
N SER A 180 -16.04 -18.18 -1.51
CA SER A 180 -14.87 -18.83 -0.92
C SER A 180 -13.60 -18.13 -1.32
N ILE A 181 -12.73 -17.82 -0.32
CA ILE A 181 -11.39 -17.28 -0.59
C ILE A 181 -10.57 -18.26 -1.42
N ARG A 182 -10.67 -19.55 -1.14
CA ARG A 182 -9.99 -20.61 -1.89
C ARG A 182 -10.36 -20.58 -3.37
N ASP A 183 -11.65 -20.44 -3.69
CA ASP A 183 -12.12 -20.43 -5.08
C ASP A 183 -11.73 -19.13 -5.80
N ALA A 184 -11.63 -18.02 -5.08
CA ALA A 184 -11.12 -16.78 -5.64
C ALA A 184 -9.63 -16.89 -6.02
N VAL A 185 -8.83 -17.54 -5.17
CA VAL A 185 -7.36 -17.66 -5.31
C VAL A 185 -6.95 -18.72 -6.32
N ARG A 186 -7.67 -19.83 -6.40
CA ARG A 186 -7.31 -20.93 -7.31
C ARG A 186 -7.25 -20.48 -8.77
N GLY A 187 -6.08 -20.70 -9.39
CA GLY A 187 -5.85 -20.31 -10.78
C GLY A 187 -5.73 -18.81 -11.02
N ALA A 188 -5.64 -17.98 -9.95
CA ALA A 188 -5.35 -16.57 -10.11
C ALA A 188 -3.86 -16.33 -10.40
N ASP A 189 -3.59 -15.39 -11.31
CA ASP A 189 -2.22 -14.97 -11.65
C ASP A 189 -1.67 -13.96 -10.66
N VAL A 190 -2.53 -13.10 -10.14
CA VAL A 190 -2.22 -12.11 -9.11
C VAL A 190 -3.20 -12.24 -7.95
N VAL A 191 -2.70 -12.35 -6.73
CA VAL A 191 -3.49 -12.48 -5.50
C VAL A 191 -3.17 -11.32 -4.57
N CYS A 192 -4.16 -10.47 -4.27
CA CYS A 192 -4.02 -9.33 -3.37
C CYS A 192 -4.68 -9.64 -2.02
N LEU A 193 -3.87 -9.74 -0.98
CA LEU A 193 -4.33 -9.86 0.40
C LEU A 193 -4.47 -8.44 0.98
N CYS A 194 -5.72 -8.07 1.29
CA CYS A 194 -6.12 -6.73 1.69
C CYS A 194 -6.94 -6.76 2.99
N THR A 195 -6.54 -7.60 3.94
CA THR A 195 -7.33 -7.88 5.16
C THR A 195 -6.72 -7.25 6.42
N THR A 196 -7.44 -7.36 7.51
CA THR A 196 -6.96 -7.05 8.85
C THR A 196 -6.79 -8.33 9.68
N ALA A 197 -6.57 -9.47 9.01
CA ALA A 197 -6.42 -10.76 9.67
C ALA A 197 -5.04 -10.85 10.36
N ASP A 198 -5.03 -11.39 11.56
CA ASP A 198 -3.84 -11.69 12.35
C ASP A 198 -3.32 -13.11 12.11
N THR A 199 -4.00 -13.86 11.26
CA THR A 199 -3.63 -15.20 10.81
C THR A 199 -3.70 -15.29 9.28
N PRO A 200 -2.94 -16.21 8.65
CA PRO A 200 -2.99 -16.41 7.20
C PRO A 200 -4.40 -16.64 6.68
N VAL A 201 -4.73 -15.96 5.57
CA VAL A 201 -6.07 -16.03 4.96
C VAL A 201 -6.13 -16.92 3.72
N ILE A 202 -4.98 -17.40 3.27
CA ILE A 202 -4.82 -18.37 2.17
C ILE A 202 -3.84 -19.46 2.57
N GLU A 203 -3.83 -20.57 1.86
CA GLU A 203 -2.82 -21.62 1.95
C GLU A 203 -1.95 -21.60 0.69
N GLY A 204 -0.67 -21.95 0.82
CA GLY A 204 0.28 -21.87 -0.28
C GLY A 204 -0.05 -22.80 -1.45
N ASP A 205 -0.70 -23.95 -1.17
CA ASP A 205 -1.13 -24.94 -2.17
C ASP A 205 -2.35 -24.50 -2.99
N TRP A 206 -3.01 -23.39 -2.63
CA TRP A 206 -4.06 -22.79 -3.45
C TRP A 206 -3.50 -21.96 -4.60
N LEU A 207 -2.23 -21.53 -4.49
CA LEU A 207 -1.59 -20.68 -5.48
C LEU A 207 -1.25 -21.46 -6.75
N ALA A 208 -1.59 -20.89 -7.89
CA ALA A 208 -1.15 -21.42 -9.17
C ALA A 208 0.37 -21.25 -9.34
N PRO A 209 1.06 -22.18 -10.06
CA PRO A 209 2.43 -21.95 -10.47
C PRO A 209 2.57 -20.61 -11.19
N GLY A 210 3.56 -19.81 -10.79
CA GLY A 210 3.78 -18.48 -11.36
C GLY A 210 2.92 -17.36 -10.78
N ALA A 211 2.10 -17.61 -9.78
CA ALA A 211 1.31 -16.55 -9.14
C ALA A 211 2.20 -15.48 -8.50
N HIS A 212 1.69 -14.25 -8.49
CA HIS A 212 2.23 -13.13 -7.72
C HIS A 212 1.30 -12.79 -6.57
N VAL A 213 1.80 -12.76 -5.34
CA VAL A 213 1.01 -12.46 -4.13
C VAL A 213 1.41 -11.11 -3.57
N THR A 214 0.46 -10.20 -3.34
CA THR A 214 0.70 -8.98 -2.57
C THR A 214 -0.01 -9.05 -1.24
N SER A 215 0.64 -8.60 -0.16
CA SER A 215 0.06 -8.52 1.18
C SER A 215 0.30 -7.13 1.77
N VAL A 216 -0.78 -6.46 2.12
CA VAL A 216 -0.75 -5.09 2.65
C VAL A 216 -1.34 -4.98 4.05
N GLY A 217 -1.85 -6.07 4.61
CA GLY A 217 -2.37 -6.12 5.97
C GLY A 217 -1.27 -5.96 7.03
N TYR A 218 -1.65 -5.33 8.15
CA TYR A 218 -0.80 -5.16 9.32
C TYR A 218 -1.62 -5.48 10.57
N ALA A 219 -1.38 -6.62 11.16
CA ALA A 219 -2.13 -7.11 12.32
C ALA A 219 -1.22 -7.93 13.28
N PRO A 220 -0.23 -7.30 13.94
CA PRO A 220 0.63 -8.03 14.87
C PRO A 220 -0.20 -8.59 16.05
N PRO A 221 0.18 -9.75 16.61
CA PRO A 221 1.47 -10.44 16.45
C PRO A 221 1.59 -11.38 15.24
N GLY A 222 0.59 -11.47 14.38
CA GLY A 222 0.61 -12.28 13.17
C GLY A 222 0.41 -11.46 11.91
N GLY A 223 -0.21 -12.06 10.88
CA GLY A 223 -0.49 -11.41 9.61
C GLY A 223 -1.19 -12.34 8.61
N GLU A 224 -1.62 -11.77 7.51
CA GLU A 224 -2.44 -12.44 6.49
C GLU A 224 -1.65 -13.30 5.52
N LEU A 225 -0.30 -13.08 5.41
CA LEU A 225 0.56 -13.77 4.46
C LEU A 225 1.06 -15.11 5.04
N PRO A 226 0.86 -16.25 4.34
CA PRO A 226 1.28 -17.55 4.84
C PRO A 226 2.81 -17.67 5.00
N PRO A 227 3.30 -18.28 6.08
CA PRO A 227 4.73 -18.50 6.32
C PRO A 227 5.42 -19.31 5.21
N GLU A 228 4.72 -20.23 4.55
CA GLU A 228 5.24 -21.03 3.43
C GLU A 228 5.46 -20.15 2.18
N VAL A 229 4.60 -19.18 1.91
CA VAL A 229 4.82 -18.20 0.83
C VAL A 229 6.06 -17.37 1.13
N VAL A 230 6.22 -16.89 2.37
CA VAL A 230 7.41 -16.13 2.78
C VAL A 230 8.70 -16.95 2.65
N ARG A 231 8.63 -18.29 2.85
CA ARG A 231 9.82 -19.16 2.76
C ARG A 231 10.23 -19.49 1.33
N HIS A 232 9.27 -19.61 0.41
CA HIS A 232 9.52 -20.22 -0.89
C HIS A 232 9.37 -19.24 -2.08
N ALA A 233 8.69 -18.11 -1.88
CA ALA A 233 8.55 -17.11 -2.92
C ALA A 233 9.81 -16.24 -3.07
N LEU A 234 10.04 -15.72 -4.28
CA LEU A 234 10.90 -14.56 -4.44
C LEU A 234 10.18 -13.37 -3.76
N LEU A 235 10.74 -12.91 -2.65
CA LEU A 235 10.11 -11.92 -1.77
C LEU A 235 10.61 -10.50 -2.09
N ALA A 236 9.69 -9.62 -2.47
CA ALA A 236 9.91 -8.19 -2.54
C ALA A 236 9.33 -7.48 -1.32
N VAL A 237 9.97 -6.39 -0.91
CA VAL A 237 9.56 -5.52 0.20
C VAL A 237 9.71 -4.06 -0.21
N GLU A 238 9.08 -3.15 0.51
CA GLU A 238 9.28 -1.70 0.33
C GLU A 238 10.71 -1.30 0.69
N SER A 239 11.14 -1.81 1.85
CA SER A 239 12.47 -1.60 2.43
C SER A 239 12.79 -2.77 3.34
N ARG A 240 14.08 -3.08 3.51
CA ARG A 240 14.55 -4.12 4.44
C ARG A 240 14.20 -3.85 5.90
N LEU A 241 13.76 -2.64 6.25
CA LEU A 241 13.12 -2.34 7.54
C LEU A 241 11.86 -3.18 7.80
N SER A 242 11.24 -3.76 6.77
CA SER A 242 10.10 -4.68 6.93
C SER A 242 10.43 -5.93 7.74
N PHE A 243 11.71 -6.30 7.85
CA PHE A 243 12.20 -7.46 8.63
C PHE A 243 12.41 -7.15 10.11
N GLU A 244 12.36 -5.88 10.50
CA GLU A 244 12.39 -5.51 11.92
C GLU A 244 11.09 -5.92 12.62
N PRO A 245 11.10 -6.09 13.94
CA PRO A 245 9.86 -6.33 14.69
C PRO A 245 8.89 -5.14 14.59
N PRO A 246 7.58 -5.37 14.79
CA PRO A 246 6.63 -4.29 14.98
C PRO A 246 7.03 -3.33 16.12
N PRO A 247 6.83 -2.00 16.02
CA PRO A 247 6.10 -1.32 14.96
C PRO A 247 6.96 -0.92 13.75
N ALA A 248 8.27 -1.11 13.75
CA ALA A 248 9.17 -0.72 12.67
C ALA A 248 8.90 -1.55 11.39
N GLY A 249 8.92 -2.86 11.52
CA GLY A 249 8.62 -3.83 10.48
C GLY A 249 7.34 -4.62 10.73
N CYS A 250 7.25 -5.86 10.23
CA CYS A 250 6.08 -6.72 10.33
C CYS A 250 6.36 -8.07 10.99
N ALA A 251 5.33 -8.63 11.61
CA ALA A 251 5.43 -9.90 12.32
C ALA A 251 5.79 -11.08 11.39
N GLU A 252 5.28 -11.06 10.15
CA GLU A 252 5.50 -12.15 9.18
C GLU A 252 6.96 -12.28 8.74
N LEU A 253 7.75 -11.18 8.79
CA LEU A 253 9.15 -11.15 8.39
C LEU A 253 10.12 -11.02 9.57
N ALA A 254 9.64 -10.67 10.75
CA ALA A 254 10.47 -10.45 11.93
C ALA A 254 11.36 -11.66 12.25
N GLY A 255 12.65 -11.39 12.52
CA GLY A 255 13.63 -12.42 12.83
C GLY A 255 14.14 -13.23 11.64
N ARG A 256 13.76 -12.89 10.41
CA ARG A 256 14.31 -13.46 9.18
C ARG A 256 15.47 -12.61 8.69
N ASP A 257 16.32 -13.21 7.86
CA ASP A 257 17.44 -12.49 7.24
C ASP A 257 16.91 -11.43 6.24
N PRO A 258 17.21 -10.15 6.44
CA PRO A 258 16.80 -9.08 5.51
C PRO A 258 17.36 -9.25 4.08
N ALA A 259 18.45 -10.01 3.90
CA ALA A 259 19.01 -10.31 2.59
C ALA A 259 18.10 -11.18 1.71
N LEU A 260 17.10 -11.84 2.31
CA LEU A 260 16.08 -12.59 1.58
C LEU A 260 15.09 -11.67 0.84
N GLY A 261 14.98 -10.40 1.23
CA GLY A 261 14.07 -9.43 0.63
C GLY A 261 14.73 -8.56 -0.43
N ILE A 262 14.16 -8.53 -1.62
CA ILE A 262 14.52 -7.57 -2.67
C ILE A 262 13.70 -6.31 -2.45
N GLU A 263 14.34 -5.15 -2.39
CA GLU A 263 13.59 -3.91 -2.29
C GLU A 263 12.90 -3.57 -3.63
N LEU A 264 11.67 -3.10 -3.57
CA LEU A 264 10.89 -2.76 -4.76
C LEU A 264 11.62 -1.74 -5.66
N GLY A 265 12.35 -0.79 -5.06
CA GLY A 265 13.14 0.18 -5.79
C GLY A 265 14.34 -0.44 -6.52
N GLU A 266 14.92 -1.55 -6.02
CA GLU A 266 15.97 -2.29 -6.73
C GLU A 266 15.41 -2.94 -8.01
N LEU A 267 14.21 -3.51 -7.95
CA LEU A 267 13.51 -4.09 -9.09
C LEU A 267 13.14 -3.01 -10.13
N LEU A 268 12.58 -1.90 -9.68
CA LEU A 268 12.17 -0.79 -10.55
C LEU A 268 13.35 -0.15 -11.27
N ALA A 269 14.52 -0.09 -10.61
CA ALA A 269 15.77 0.42 -11.19
C ALA A 269 16.52 -0.62 -12.05
N GLY A 270 16.01 -1.85 -12.16
CA GLY A 270 16.69 -2.93 -12.87
C GLY A 270 18.01 -3.40 -12.22
N ARG A 271 18.20 -3.11 -10.94
CA ARG A 271 19.40 -3.48 -10.15
C ARG A 271 19.31 -4.85 -9.50
N ALA A 272 18.13 -5.40 -9.40
CA ALA A 272 17.90 -6.74 -8.89
C ALA A 272 17.18 -7.60 -9.92
N PRO A 273 17.46 -8.92 -9.96
CA PRO A 273 16.73 -9.82 -10.85
C PRO A 273 15.27 -9.93 -10.40
N GLY A 274 14.37 -9.93 -11.37
CA GLY A 274 12.97 -10.20 -11.14
C GLY A 274 12.67 -11.71 -11.08
N ARG A 275 11.49 -12.10 -11.55
CA ARG A 275 11.03 -13.49 -11.66
C ARG A 275 12.05 -14.37 -12.41
N SER A 276 12.39 -15.50 -11.83
CA SER A 276 13.39 -16.44 -12.40
C SER A 276 12.79 -17.46 -13.38
N SER A 277 11.48 -17.73 -13.31
CA SER A 277 10.76 -18.63 -14.21
C SER A 277 9.27 -18.34 -14.20
N ASP A 278 8.54 -18.84 -15.21
CA ASP A 278 7.08 -18.70 -15.31
C ASP A 278 6.32 -19.45 -14.22
N THR A 279 6.96 -20.40 -13.56
CA THR A 279 6.37 -21.19 -12.46
C THR A 279 6.74 -20.70 -11.08
N ALA A 280 7.75 -19.82 -10.94
CA ALA A 280 8.18 -19.30 -9.65
C ALA A 280 7.05 -18.47 -9.00
N ILE A 281 6.76 -18.71 -7.72
CA ILE A 281 5.89 -17.85 -6.93
C ILE A 281 6.69 -16.62 -6.53
N THR A 282 6.06 -15.46 -6.66
CA THR A 282 6.65 -14.20 -6.20
C THR A 282 5.71 -13.53 -5.20
N ALA A 283 6.25 -12.80 -4.22
CA ALA A 283 5.47 -12.13 -3.20
C ALA A 283 5.96 -10.71 -2.96
N TYR A 284 5.05 -9.83 -2.56
CA TYR A 284 5.35 -8.49 -2.08
C TYR A 284 4.68 -8.25 -0.74
N LYS A 285 5.47 -7.88 0.28
CA LYS A 285 4.96 -7.47 1.58
C LYS A 285 5.10 -5.97 1.77
N SER A 286 3.97 -5.30 1.96
CA SER A 286 3.89 -3.87 2.26
C SER A 286 3.71 -3.63 3.75
N MET A 287 4.40 -2.60 4.25
CA MET A 287 4.27 -2.04 5.59
C MET A 287 3.85 -0.58 5.56
N GLY A 288 3.93 0.03 4.40
CA GLY A 288 3.76 1.45 4.17
C GLY A 288 4.93 2.26 4.68
N HIS A 289 5.76 2.76 3.79
CA HIS A 289 6.89 3.63 4.10
C HIS A 289 6.49 5.10 4.08
N ALA A 290 7.14 5.96 4.90
CA ALA A 290 6.83 7.39 4.97
C ALA A 290 7.15 8.14 3.67
N MET A 291 8.11 7.64 2.88
CA MET A 291 8.43 8.15 1.54
C MET A 291 7.21 8.13 0.62
N GLU A 292 6.42 7.05 0.64
CA GLU A 292 5.22 6.94 -0.18
C GLU A 292 4.21 8.06 0.13
N ASP A 293 4.04 8.35 1.43
CA ASP A 293 3.16 9.43 1.89
C ASP A 293 3.67 10.80 1.44
N LEU A 294 4.99 11.02 1.46
CA LEU A 294 5.65 12.26 1.02
C LEU A 294 5.44 12.51 -0.48
N VAL A 295 5.82 11.55 -1.34
CA VAL A 295 5.81 11.78 -2.79
C VAL A 295 4.41 11.99 -3.32
N VAL A 296 3.42 11.30 -2.74
CA VAL A 296 2.01 11.47 -3.12
C VAL A 296 1.43 12.77 -2.61
N ALA A 297 1.74 13.16 -1.37
CA ALA A 297 1.29 14.44 -0.83
C ALA A 297 1.89 15.63 -1.60
N ASP A 298 3.15 15.56 -2.00
CA ASP A 298 3.80 16.57 -2.85
C ASP A 298 3.17 16.63 -4.26
N LEU A 299 2.84 15.48 -4.85
CA LEU A 299 2.12 15.43 -6.14
C LEU A 299 0.77 16.15 -6.03
N VAL A 300 -0.02 15.82 -5.01
CA VAL A 300 -1.33 16.45 -4.77
C VAL A 300 -1.17 17.96 -4.49
N TYR A 301 -0.20 18.35 -3.69
CA TYR A 301 0.08 19.76 -3.38
C TYR A 301 0.43 20.57 -4.63
N ARG A 302 1.32 20.06 -5.48
CA ARG A 302 1.69 20.72 -6.74
C ARG A 302 0.49 20.89 -7.66
N ARG A 303 -0.30 19.83 -7.83
CA ARG A 303 -1.53 19.90 -8.63
C ARG A 303 -2.55 20.90 -8.06
N ALA A 304 -2.74 20.91 -6.74
CA ALA A 304 -3.62 21.88 -6.10
C ALA A 304 -3.18 23.32 -6.39
N ARG A 305 -1.87 23.58 -6.34
CA ARG A 305 -1.31 24.92 -6.65
C ARG A 305 -1.49 25.31 -8.11
N GLU A 306 -1.36 24.37 -9.05
CA GLU A 306 -1.53 24.59 -10.49
C GLU A 306 -2.98 24.97 -10.83
N VAL A 307 -3.97 24.29 -10.24
CA VAL A 307 -5.38 24.48 -10.58
C VAL A 307 -6.11 25.40 -9.59
N GLY A 308 -5.44 25.91 -8.56
CA GLY A 308 -6.05 26.76 -7.53
C GLY A 308 -7.07 26.04 -6.64
N ALA A 309 -6.89 24.73 -6.43
CA ALA A 309 -7.76 23.91 -5.58
C ALA A 309 -7.39 24.02 -4.09
N GLY A 310 -8.36 23.72 -3.22
CA GLY A 310 -8.20 23.76 -1.78
C GLY A 310 -8.53 25.12 -1.17
N ARG A 311 -8.41 25.20 0.15
CA ARG A 311 -8.73 26.41 0.93
C ARG A 311 -7.48 26.96 1.60
N SER A 312 -7.12 28.21 1.32
CA SER A 312 -6.09 28.93 2.08
C SER A 312 -6.61 29.37 3.44
N VAL A 313 -5.84 29.08 4.48
CA VAL A 313 -6.09 29.50 5.86
C VAL A 313 -4.92 30.33 6.33
N ARG A 314 -5.20 31.49 6.90
CA ARG A 314 -4.19 32.36 7.53
C ARG A 314 -4.03 31.92 8.99
N LEU A 315 -2.82 31.48 9.36
CA LEU A 315 -2.42 31.18 10.74
C LEU A 315 -1.70 32.37 11.36
#